data_4a3b73a752beb7021ea32a1376f141cb
#
_entry.id   4a3b73a752beb7021ea32a1376f141cb
#
_cell.length_a   1.000
_cell.length_b   1.000
_cell.length_c   1.000
_cell.angle_alpha   90.00
_cell.angle_beta   90.00
_cell.angle_gamma   90.00
#
_symmetry.space_group_name_H-M   'P 1'
#
loop_
_entity.id
_entity.type
_entity.pdbx_description
1 polymer ?
#
loop_
_entity_poly.entity_id
_entity_poly.type
_entity_poly.pdbx_seq_one_letter_code
_entity_poly.pdbx_strand_id
1 'polypeptide(L)'
;MSPDARFTRDHIQVTAMVGPDADAHTYEPTPDDAQALLKAKLIVKNGLEFEPWLDRLVTSTETKAPVVTASKGVISHTMEEDGETVPDPHAWHNLANAELYVNNITKALIQVDPANKADYTRNSQAYLKQIYRLLAEAKVKLGNLPAGNRRIVTSHDAFGYLGQAYGIQFMAPQGLSTEREPSAAEVASLIQQIRKDKVKAVFMENIKDSRLLQQIADESGAKIGGTLYSDALAAEGPASTFLGLFEYNMNTLHAALSQ
;
A
#
# COMPACT_ATOMS: atom_id res chain seq x y z
N MET A 1 4.93 -5.56 -0.82
CA MET A 1 3.59 -6.22 -0.69
C MET A 1 3.68 -7.64 -1.21
N SER A 2 3.59 -8.66 -0.34
CA SER A 2 3.65 -10.04 -0.80
C SER A 2 2.39 -10.36 -1.61
N PRO A 3 2.48 -10.87 -2.84
CA PRO A 3 1.31 -11.35 -3.54
C PRO A 3 0.65 -12.42 -2.66
N ASP A 4 -0.66 -12.33 -2.46
CA ASP A 4 -1.39 -13.27 -1.61
C ASP A 4 -1.11 -14.71 -2.11
N ALA A 5 -0.38 -15.50 -1.30
CA ALA A 5 0.03 -16.86 -1.66
C ALA A 5 -1.17 -17.78 -1.99
N ARG A 6 -2.40 -17.37 -1.68
CA ARG A 6 -3.62 -18.08 -2.09
C ARG A 6 -3.82 -18.13 -3.60
N PHE A 7 -3.15 -17.23 -4.32
CA PHE A 7 -3.19 -17.17 -5.78
C PHE A 7 -2.43 -18.32 -6.46
N THR A 8 -1.44 -18.89 -5.76
CA THR A 8 -0.40 -19.74 -6.36
C THR A 8 -0.16 -21.04 -5.63
N ARG A 9 -0.99 -21.38 -4.62
CA ARG A 9 -0.76 -22.40 -3.58
C ARG A 9 -0.26 -23.75 -4.04
N ASP A 10 -0.59 -24.16 -5.26
CA ASP A 10 -0.33 -25.53 -5.68
C ASP A 10 0.94 -25.69 -6.56
N HIS A 11 1.48 -24.59 -7.12
CA HIS A 11 2.53 -24.67 -8.15
C HIS A 11 3.72 -23.74 -7.93
N ILE A 12 3.63 -22.76 -7.02
CA ILE A 12 4.63 -21.71 -6.87
C ILE A 12 4.97 -21.47 -5.41
N GLN A 13 6.28 -21.41 -5.13
CA GLN A 13 6.79 -20.86 -3.89
C GLN A 13 7.00 -19.35 -4.08
N VAL A 14 6.39 -18.55 -3.20
CA VAL A 14 6.55 -17.09 -3.17
C VAL A 14 7.50 -16.72 -2.03
N THR A 15 8.52 -15.93 -2.36
CA THR A 15 9.43 -15.33 -1.38
C THR A 15 9.18 -13.83 -1.37
N ALA A 16 8.76 -13.28 -0.23
CA ALA A 16 8.70 -11.84 -0.01
C ALA A 16 10.07 -11.35 0.46
N MET A 17 10.60 -10.32 -0.21
CA MET A 17 11.88 -9.73 0.17
C MET A 17 11.73 -8.82 1.38
N VAL A 18 10.69 -8.00 1.39
CA VAL A 18 10.34 -7.14 2.52
C VAL A 18 9.34 -7.89 3.41
N GLY A 19 9.68 -8.01 4.69
CA GLY A 19 8.85 -8.72 5.67
C GLY A 19 7.57 -7.99 6.04
N PRO A 20 6.71 -8.61 6.86
CA PRO A 20 5.54 -7.94 7.41
C PRO A 20 5.95 -6.78 8.31
N ASP A 21 5.09 -5.76 8.39
CA ASP A 21 5.27 -4.53 9.18
C ASP A 21 6.59 -3.79 8.91
N ALA A 22 7.28 -4.10 7.78
CA ALA A 22 8.53 -3.47 7.38
C ALA A 22 8.31 -2.42 6.30
N ASP A 23 9.11 -1.36 6.37
CA ASP A 23 9.07 -0.24 5.43
C ASP A 23 9.82 -0.58 4.14
N ALA A 24 9.09 -0.67 3.03
CA ALA A 24 9.66 -1.01 1.74
C ALA A 24 10.39 0.16 1.05
N HIS A 25 10.10 1.42 1.40
CA HIS A 25 10.79 2.58 0.84
C HIS A 25 12.27 2.62 1.26
N THR A 26 12.53 2.29 2.53
CA THR A 26 13.85 2.37 3.15
C THR A 26 14.55 1.01 3.27
N TYR A 27 14.02 -0.01 2.60
CA TYR A 27 14.56 -1.37 2.68
C TYR A 27 15.97 -1.45 2.08
N GLU A 28 16.89 -2.04 2.83
CA GLU A 28 18.24 -2.34 2.37
C GLU A 28 18.38 -3.84 2.06
N PRO A 29 18.58 -4.21 0.77
CA PRO A 29 18.70 -5.60 0.38
C PRO A 29 19.88 -6.32 1.03
N THR A 30 19.67 -7.56 1.39
CA THR A 30 20.67 -8.45 1.97
C THR A 30 21.32 -9.36 0.92
N PRO A 31 22.43 -10.03 1.23
CA PRO A 31 22.99 -11.07 0.35
C PRO A 31 22.01 -12.22 0.06
N ASP A 32 21.10 -12.53 0.99
CA ASP A 32 20.09 -13.59 0.80
C ASP A 32 19.05 -13.16 -0.22
N ASP A 33 18.70 -11.86 -0.29
CA ASP A 33 17.81 -11.32 -1.32
C ASP A 33 18.44 -11.47 -2.72
N ALA A 34 19.73 -11.19 -2.85
CA ALA A 34 20.46 -11.40 -4.10
C ALA A 34 20.41 -12.89 -4.53
N GLN A 35 20.61 -13.80 -3.58
CA GLN A 35 20.49 -15.22 -3.81
C GLN A 35 19.07 -15.65 -4.21
N ALA A 36 18.05 -15.05 -3.61
CA ALA A 36 16.65 -15.30 -3.94
C ALA A 36 16.34 -14.85 -5.38
N LEU A 37 16.82 -13.68 -5.81
CA LEU A 37 16.66 -13.19 -7.19
C LEU A 37 17.33 -14.12 -8.22
N LEU A 38 18.53 -14.62 -7.92
CA LEU A 38 19.24 -15.54 -8.83
C LEU A 38 18.51 -16.88 -9.01
N LYS A 39 17.73 -17.32 -8.02
CA LYS A 39 16.93 -18.56 -8.06
C LYS A 39 15.51 -18.32 -8.57
N ALA A 40 15.05 -17.08 -8.64
CA ALA A 40 13.70 -16.76 -9.05
C ALA A 40 13.44 -17.13 -10.52
N LYS A 41 12.23 -17.62 -10.80
CA LYS A 41 11.70 -17.80 -12.16
C LYS A 41 10.90 -16.61 -12.66
N LEU A 42 10.43 -15.79 -11.74
CA LEU A 42 9.70 -14.55 -11.98
C LEU A 42 9.95 -13.60 -10.81
N ILE A 43 10.19 -12.34 -11.11
CA ILE A 43 10.28 -11.25 -10.14
C ILE A 43 9.05 -10.37 -10.33
N VAL A 44 8.35 -10.07 -9.23
CA VAL A 44 7.18 -9.19 -9.22
C VAL A 44 7.52 -7.97 -8.41
N LYS A 45 7.36 -6.79 -9.01
CA LYS A 45 7.50 -5.51 -8.31
C LYS A 45 6.22 -4.68 -8.41
N ASN A 46 6.01 -3.77 -7.46
CA ASN A 46 4.94 -2.78 -7.55
C ASN A 46 5.16 -1.86 -8.76
N GLY A 47 6.33 -1.25 -8.84
CA GLY A 47 6.63 -0.17 -9.77
C GLY A 47 6.22 1.20 -9.21
N LEU A 48 6.08 2.21 -10.09
CA LEU A 48 5.78 3.59 -9.67
C LEU A 48 6.82 4.15 -8.67
N GLU A 49 8.08 3.73 -8.82
CA GLU A 49 9.20 4.14 -7.96
C GLU A 49 9.08 3.74 -6.48
N PHE A 50 8.23 2.75 -6.17
CA PHE A 50 8.06 2.26 -4.80
C PHE A 50 9.30 1.56 -4.25
N GLU A 51 9.99 0.76 -5.08
CA GLU A 51 11.14 -0.05 -4.71
C GLU A 51 12.35 0.18 -5.63
N PRO A 52 12.96 1.39 -5.64
CA PRO A 52 14.09 1.68 -6.53
C PRO A 52 15.33 0.82 -6.19
N TRP A 53 15.46 0.36 -4.96
CA TRP A 53 16.49 -0.59 -4.53
C TRP A 53 16.40 -1.94 -5.26
N LEU A 54 15.19 -2.39 -5.62
CA LEU A 54 15.00 -3.67 -6.33
C LEU A 54 15.56 -3.60 -7.75
N ASP A 55 15.38 -2.49 -8.47
CA ASP A 55 15.93 -2.32 -9.81
C ASP A 55 17.47 -2.33 -9.80
N ARG A 56 18.07 -1.71 -8.77
CA ARG A 56 19.53 -1.78 -8.55
C ARG A 56 19.98 -3.22 -8.27
N LEU A 57 19.26 -3.95 -7.43
CA LEU A 57 19.58 -5.33 -7.08
C LEU A 57 19.43 -6.28 -8.29
N VAL A 58 18.37 -6.15 -9.07
CA VAL A 58 18.16 -6.90 -10.33
C VAL A 58 19.33 -6.68 -11.28
N THR A 59 19.75 -5.42 -11.44
CA THR A 59 20.87 -5.06 -12.30
C THR A 59 22.18 -5.67 -11.80
N SER A 60 22.46 -5.56 -10.51
CA SER A 60 23.74 -6.03 -9.92
C SER A 60 23.87 -7.54 -9.87
N THR A 61 22.75 -8.27 -9.76
CA THR A 61 22.74 -9.75 -9.74
C THR A 61 22.81 -10.36 -11.14
N GLU A 62 22.58 -9.57 -12.20
CA GLU A 62 22.49 -10.05 -13.58
C GLU A 62 21.50 -11.24 -13.74
N THR A 63 20.49 -11.31 -12.89
CA THR A 63 19.46 -12.37 -12.96
C THR A 63 18.81 -12.41 -14.34
N LYS A 64 18.45 -13.61 -14.80
CA LYS A 64 17.73 -13.80 -16.06
C LYS A 64 16.22 -13.95 -15.87
N ALA A 65 15.75 -13.89 -14.62
CA ALA A 65 14.33 -13.95 -14.33
C ALA A 65 13.59 -12.74 -14.93
N PRO A 66 12.47 -12.93 -15.63
CA PRO A 66 11.67 -11.81 -16.09
C PRO A 66 11.12 -11.01 -14.89
N VAL A 67 11.09 -9.68 -15.05
CA VAL A 67 10.52 -8.76 -14.06
C VAL A 67 9.17 -8.26 -14.56
N VAL A 68 8.13 -8.44 -13.75
CA VAL A 68 6.80 -7.88 -14.02
C VAL A 68 6.52 -6.72 -13.06
N THR A 69 6.06 -5.60 -13.62
CA THR A 69 5.53 -4.47 -12.88
C THR A 69 4.03 -4.69 -12.67
N ALA A 70 3.62 -4.93 -11.43
CA ALA A 70 2.24 -5.25 -11.11
C ALA A 70 1.28 -4.08 -11.37
N SER A 71 1.71 -2.83 -11.12
CA SER A 71 0.94 -1.60 -11.37
C SER A 71 0.87 -1.17 -12.84
N LYS A 72 1.43 -1.94 -13.78
CA LYS A 72 1.43 -1.54 -15.19
C LYS A 72 0.01 -1.27 -15.70
N GLY A 73 -0.21 -0.06 -16.24
CA GLY A 73 -1.51 0.38 -16.76
C GLY A 73 -2.36 1.15 -15.76
N VAL A 74 -1.91 1.29 -14.51
CA VAL A 74 -2.53 2.22 -13.55
C VAL A 74 -2.36 3.66 -14.04
N ILE A 75 -3.41 4.46 -13.92
CA ILE A 75 -3.32 5.91 -14.11
C ILE A 75 -2.67 6.47 -12.85
N SER A 76 -1.40 6.86 -12.97
CA SER A 76 -0.64 7.35 -11.84
C SER A 76 -1.11 8.73 -11.41
N HIS A 77 -1.26 8.92 -10.10
CA HIS A 77 -1.27 10.24 -9.50
C HIS A 77 0.17 10.74 -9.39
N THR A 78 0.38 12.02 -9.58
CA THR A 78 1.68 12.65 -9.37
C THR A 78 1.56 13.73 -8.31
N MET A 79 2.63 13.92 -7.56
CA MET A 79 2.76 14.98 -6.57
C MET A 79 4.07 15.71 -6.75
N GLU A 80 4.12 16.95 -6.27
CA GLU A 80 5.38 17.69 -6.14
C GLU A 80 6.04 17.32 -4.83
N GLU A 81 7.22 16.74 -4.89
CA GLU A 81 8.06 16.39 -3.74
C GLU A 81 9.47 16.93 -3.97
N ASP A 82 9.98 17.75 -3.07
CA ASP A 82 11.29 18.41 -3.14
C ASP A 82 11.58 19.14 -4.48
N GLY A 83 10.52 19.66 -5.13
CA GLY A 83 10.60 20.39 -6.39
C GLY A 83 10.61 19.51 -7.64
N GLU A 84 10.40 18.22 -7.50
CA GLU A 84 10.25 17.26 -8.58
C GLU A 84 8.84 16.69 -8.63
N THR A 85 8.34 16.40 -9.83
CA THR A 85 7.07 15.71 -10.01
C THR A 85 7.31 14.20 -9.92
N VAL A 86 6.83 13.57 -8.85
CA VAL A 86 7.01 12.14 -8.60
C VAL A 86 5.69 11.38 -8.70
N PRO A 87 5.69 10.12 -9.15
CA PRO A 87 4.49 9.30 -9.13
C PRO A 87 4.17 8.83 -7.71
N ASP A 88 2.88 8.82 -7.35
CA ASP A 88 2.41 8.16 -6.14
C ASP A 88 2.47 6.63 -6.32
N PRO A 89 3.30 5.90 -5.56
CA PRO A 89 3.46 4.46 -5.72
C PRO A 89 2.32 3.63 -5.13
N HIS A 90 1.47 4.20 -4.26
CA HIS A 90 0.53 3.50 -3.39
C HIS A 90 -0.79 3.12 -4.09
N ALA A 91 -0.71 2.76 -5.37
CA ALA A 91 -1.86 2.51 -6.24
C ALA A 91 -2.75 1.33 -5.77
N TRP A 92 -2.21 0.41 -4.96
CA TRP A 92 -2.97 -0.71 -4.38
C TRP A 92 -4.06 -0.28 -3.39
N HIS A 93 -4.01 0.94 -2.87
CA HIS A 93 -5.03 1.48 -1.98
C HIS A 93 -6.34 1.86 -2.70
N ASN A 94 -6.35 1.95 -4.02
CA ASN A 94 -7.58 1.91 -4.78
C ASN A 94 -7.86 0.48 -5.25
N LEU A 95 -8.85 -0.16 -4.64
CA LEU A 95 -9.19 -1.56 -4.92
C LEU A 95 -9.57 -1.81 -6.41
N ALA A 96 -9.99 -0.78 -7.14
CA ALA A 96 -10.23 -0.89 -8.58
C ALA A 96 -8.94 -1.16 -9.37
N ASN A 97 -7.78 -0.66 -8.89
CA ASN A 97 -6.49 -0.95 -9.51
C ASN A 97 -6.04 -2.42 -9.29
N ALA A 98 -6.55 -3.08 -8.26
CA ALA A 98 -6.18 -4.46 -7.94
C ALA A 98 -6.47 -5.43 -9.09
N GLU A 99 -7.46 -5.15 -9.94
CA GLU A 99 -7.71 -5.92 -11.16
C GLU A 99 -6.51 -5.91 -12.11
N LEU A 100 -5.89 -4.74 -12.31
CA LEU A 100 -4.67 -4.62 -13.16
C LEU A 100 -3.53 -5.42 -12.57
N TYR A 101 -3.31 -5.32 -11.25
CA TYR A 101 -2.28 -6.09 -10.54
C TYR A 101 -2.49 -7.60 -10.74
N VAL A 102 -3.70 -8.09 -10.50
CA VAL A 102 -4.04 -9.50 -10.66
C VAL A 102 -3.81 -9.96 -12.09
N ASN A 103 -4.26 -9.20 -13.08
CA ASN A 103 -4.14 -9.54 -14.49
C ASN A 103 -2.67 -9.54 -14.95
N ASN A 104 -1.88 -8.55 -14.53
CA ASN A 104 -0.45 -8.46 -14.88
C ASN A 104 0.33 -9.64 -14.30
N ILE A 105 0.12 -9.96 -13.02
CA ILE A 105 0.77 -11.10 -12.36
C ILE A 105 0.34 -12.41 -12.99
N THR A 106 -0.97 -12.62 -13.22
CA THR A 106 -1.49 -13.85 -13.84
C THR A 106 -0.89 -14.08 -15.23
N LYS A 107 -0.82 -13.00 -16.04
CA LYS A 107 -0.20 -13.09 -17.38
C LYS A 107 1.27 -13.47 -17.30
N ALA A 108 2.03 -12.90 -16.38
CA ALA A 108 3.44 -13.22 -16.20
C ALA A 108 3.64 -14.67 -15.72
N LEU A 109 2.81 -15.15 -14.79
CA LEU A 109 2.83 -16.54 -14.33
C LEU A 109 2.58 -17.53 -15.48
N ILE A 110 1.57 -17.26 -16.31
CA ILE A 110 1.27 -18.11 -17.48
C ILE A 110 2.43 -18.11 -18.48
N GLN A 111 3.17 -17.01 -18.61
CA GLN A 111 4.32 -16.94 -19.52
C GLN A 111 5.50 -17.79 -19.04
N VAL A 112 5.77 -17.83 -17.74
CA VAL A 112 6.90 -18.59 -17.16
C VAL A 112 6.53 -20.04 -16.86
N ASP A 113 5.25 -20.35 -16.69
CA ASP A 113 4.73 -21.68 -16.41
C ASP A 113 3.41 -21.95 -17.17
N PRO A 114 3.47 -22.13 -18.48
CA PRO A 114 2.29 -22.33 -19.33
C PRO A 114 1.54 -23.63 -19.06
N ALA A 115 2.19 -24.62 -18.46
CA ALA A 115 1.57 -25.91 -18.12
C ALA A 115 0.43 -25.75 -17.10
N ASN A 116 0.55 -24.78 -16.17
CA ASN A 116 -0.44 -24.50 -15.13
C ASN A 116 -1.39 -23.32 -15.45
N LYS A 117 -1.48 -22.92 -16.73
CA LYS A 117 -2.32 -21.81 -17.19
C LYS A 117 -3.77 -21.91 -16.69
N ALA A 118 -4.38 -23.10 -16.73
CA ALA A 118 -5.78 -23.27 -16.33
C ALA A 118 -6.00 -22.94 -14.85
N ASP A 119 -5.06 -23.35 -13.99
CA ASP A 119 -5.13 -23.09 -12.55
C ASP A 119 -4.91 -21.62 -12.22
N TYR A 120 -3.93 -20.96 -12.84
CA TYR A 120 -3.72 -19.51 -12.68
C TYR A 120 -4.94 -18.72 -13.11
N THR A 121 -5.55 -19.07 -14.24
CA THR A 121 -6.77 -18.42 -14.73
C THR A 121 -7.93 -18.60 -13.77
N ARG A 122 -8.17 -19.82 -13.30
CA ARG A 122 -9.25 -20.13 -12.34
C ARG A 122 -9.04 -19.36 -11.03
N ASN A 123 -7.83 -19.39 -10.50
CA ASN A 123 -7.50 -18.75 -9.23
C ASN A 123 -7.62 -17.22 -9.32
N SER A 124 -7.15 -16.61 -10.41
CA SER A 124 -7.30 -15.17 -10.64
C SER A 124 -8.76 -14.75 -10.72
N GLN A 125 -9.59 -15.48 -11.46
CA GLN A 125 -11.03 -15.21 -11.54
C GLN A 125 -11.74 -15.31 -10.17
N ALA A 126 -11.36 -16.32 -9.36
CA ALA A 126 -11.91 -16.47 -8.02
C ALA A 126 -11.49 -15.30 -7.09
N TYR A 127 -10.25 -14.83 -7.23
CA TYR A 127 -9.73 -13.69 -6.46
C TYR A 127 -10.39 -12.38 -6.89
N LEU A 128 -10.55 -12.15 -8.19
CA LEU A 128 -11.24 -10.96 -8.72
C LEU A 128 -12.70 -10.87 -8.23
N LYS A 129 -13.40 -11.98 -8.08
CA LYS A 129 -14.76 -11.98 -7.50
C LYS A 129 -14.76 -11.47 -6.05
N GLN A 130 -13.72 -11.80 -5.27
CA GLN A 130 -13.60 -11.30 -3.90
C GLN A 130 -13.27 -9.79 -3.90
N ILE A 131 -12.39 -9.33 -4.80
CA ILE A 131 -12.09 -7.90 -5.01
C ILE A 131 -13.37 -7.12 -5.33
N TYR A 132 -14.18 -7.58 -6.29
CA TYR A 132 -15.41 -6.87 -6.67
C TYR A 132 -16.44 -6.81 -5.55
N ARG A 133 -16.55 -7.87 -4.75
CA ARG A 133 -17.41 -7.86 -3.56
C ARG A 133 -16.94 -6.80 -2.57
N LEU A 134 -15.66 -6.81 -2.23
CA LEU A 134 -15.09 -5.87 -1.28
C LEU A 134 -15.15 -4.42 -1.79
N LEU A 135 -14.98 -4.21 -3.10
CA LEU A 135 -15.16 -2.91 -3.75
C LEU A 135 -16.59 -2.37 -3.58
N ALA A 136 -17.60 -3.23 -3.74
CA ALA A 136 -18.99 -2.85 -3.52
C ALA A 136 -19.28 -2.50 -2.06
N GLU A 137 -18.74 -3.26 -1.11
CA GLU A 137 -18.85 -2.98 0.32
C GLU A 137 -18.18 -1.67 0.70
N ALA A 138 -16.98 -1.40 0.17
CA ALA A 138 -16.23 -0.16 0.41
C ALA A 138 -16.98 1.07 -0.11
N LYS A 139 -17.60 0.99 -1.28
CA LYS A 139 -18.44 2.07 -1.82
C LYS A 139 -19.59 2.44 -0.89
N VAL A 140 -20.21 1.45 -0.26
CA VAL A 140 -21.31 1.69 0.69
C VAL A 140 -20.76 2.28 2.00
N LYS A 141 -19.76 1.65 2.61
CA LYS A 141 -19.24 2.06 3.92
C LYS A 141 -18.56 3.43 3.87
N LEU A 142 -17.61 3.61 2.97
CA LEU A 142 -16.83 4.84 2.89
C LEU A 142 -17.56 5.96 2.13
N GLY A 143 -18.42 5.58 1.17
CA GLY A 143 -19.24 6.54 0.46
C GLY A 143 -20.29 7.24 1.33
N ASN A 144 -20.77 6.59 2.39
CA ASN A 144 -21.77 7.12 3.31
C ASN A 144 -21.17 7.86 4.54
N LEU A 145 -19.86 8.05 4.61
CA LEU A 145 -19.24 8.83 5.69
C LEU A 145 -19.75 10.27 5.71
N PRO A 146 -19.99 10.86 6.90
CA PRO A 146 -20.40 12.27 7.01
C PRO A 146 -19.38 13.21 6.36
N ALA A 147 -19.84 14.19 5.59
CA ALA A 147 -18.97 15.10 4.86
C ALA A 147 -17.97 15.85 5.77
N GLY A 148 -18.38 16.23 6.99
CA GLY A 148 -17.52 16.89 7.97
C GLY A 148 -16.43 16.01 8.59
N ASN A 149 -16.50 14.70 8.40
CA ASN A 149 -15.56 13.75 9.00
C ASN A 149 -14.55 13.17 7.99
N ARG A 150 -14.53 13.68 6.77
CA ARG A 150 -13.72 13.14 5.65
C ARG A 150 -12.29 13.70 5.59
N ARG A 151 -11.82 14.37 6.64
CA ARG A 151 -10.43 14.85 6.76
C ARG A 151 -9.75 14.12 7.89
N ILE A 152 -8.63 13.49 7.59
CA ILE A 152 -7.87 12.68 8.53
C ILE A 152 -6.36 12.87 8.32
N VAL A 153 -5.59 12.46 9.30
CA VAL A 153 -4.14 12.52 9.28
C VAL A 153 -3.57 11.10 9.41
N THR A 154 -2.55 10.81 8.61
CA THR A 154 -1.74 9.59 8.65
C THR A 154 -0.26 9.94 8.82
N SER A 155 0.64 8.96 8.94
CA SER A 155 2.06 9.21 9.16
C SER A 155 2.76 9.75 7.92
N HIS A 156 2.48 9.15 6.75
CA HIS A 156 2.99 9.61 5.45
C HIS A 156 1.85 9.61 4.41
N ASP A 157 2.12 10.17 3.22
CA ASP A 157 1.10 10.36 2.18
C ASP A 157 0.91 9.10 1.31
N ALA A 158 0.44 8.02 1.93
CA ALA A 158 0.24 6.72 1.27
C ALA A 158 -1.19 6.49 0.74
N PHE A 159 -2.16 7.30 1.14
CA PHE A 159 -3.58 6.98 0.93
C PHE A 159 -4.26 7.84 -0.14
N GLY A 160 -3.48 8.50 -1.01
CA GLY A 160 -4.00 9.38 -2.07
C GLY A 160 -5.01 8.69 -2.99
N TYR A 161 -4.72 7.48 -3.44
CA TYR A 161 -5.63 6.68 -4.28
C TYR A 161 -6.92 6.26 -3.56
N LEU A 162 -6.84 5.91 -2.27
CA LEU A 162 -8.02 5.61 -1.46
C LEU A 162 -8.84 6.89 -1.24
N GLY A 163 -8.17 7.99 -0.94
CA GLY A 163 -8.80 9.30 -0.75
C GLY A 163 -9.61 9.72 -1.98
N GLN A 164 -9.01 9.62 -3.16
CA GLN A 164 -9.69 9.94 -4.41
C GLN A 164 -10.88 9.01 -4.68
N ALA A 165 -10.73 7.71 -4.43
CA ALA A 165 -11.77 6.72 -4.70
C ALA A 165 -13.03 6.92 -3.86
N TYR A 166 -12.88 7.42 -2.62
CA TYR A 166 -13.98 7.50 -1.65
C TYR A 166 -14.25 8.91 -1.12
N GLY A 167 -13.57 9.93 -1.63
CA GLY A 167 -13.75 11.32 -1.22
C GLY A 167 -13.27 11.62 0.21
N ILE A 168 -12.17 10.99 0.63
CA ILE A 168 -11.51 11.22 1.92
C ILE A 168 -10.25 12.02 1.67
N GLN A 169 -10.04 13.10 2.42
CA GLN A 169 -8.83 13.90 2.37
C GLN A 169 -7.84 13.41 3.42
N PHE A 170 -6.74 12.85 2.96
CA PHE A 170 -5.61 12.48 3.79
C PHE A 170 -4.62 13.65 3.87
N MET A 171 -4.06 13.88 5.04
CA MET A 171 -2.98 14.80 5.30
C MET A 171 -1.89 14.05 6.06
N ALA A 172 -0.63 14.34 5.77
CA ALA A 172 0.48 13.69 6.44
C ALA A 172 1.62 14.67 6.70
N PRO A 173 2.41 14.48 7.76
CA PRO A 173 3.63 15.26 7.99
C PRO A 173 4.75 14.84 7.04
N GLN A 174 4.74 13.61 6.56
CA GLN A 174 5.71 13.03 5.64
C GLN A 174 5.13 12.90 4.23
N GLY A 175 5.98 13.05 3.20
CA GLY A 175 5.59 12.92 1.79
C GLY A 175 5.27 11.49 1.37
N LEU A 176 5.35 11.22 0.06
CA LEU A 176 5.09 9.90 -0.52
C LEU A 176 6.15 8.86 -0.11
N SER A 177 7.42 9.30 -0.03
CA SER A 177 8.51 8.48 0.49
C SER A 177 8.70 8.68 1.98
N THR A 178 9.07 7.62 2.66
CA THR A 178 9.40 7.63 4.09
C THR A 178 10.89 7.89 4.36
N GLU A 179 11.69 8.11 3.32
CA GLU A 179 13.13 8.33 3.45
C GLU A 179 13.49 9.62 4.20
N ARG A 180 12.67 10.67 4.05
CA ARG A 180 12.86 11.95 4.72
C ARG A 180 11.93 12.12 5.91
N GLU A 181 12.49 12.39 7.08
CA GLU A 181 11.70 12.77 8.25
C GLU A 181 11.19 14.23 8.14
N PRO A 182 9.96 14.52 8.61
CA PRO A 182 9.42 15.87 8.57
C PRO A 182 10.19 16.81 9.50
N SER A 183 10.36 18.04 9.09
CA SER A 183 10.93 19.09 9.93
C SER A 183 9.94 19.52 11.03
N ALA A 184 10.47 20.12 12.10
CA ALA A 184 9.64 20.67 13.17
C ALA A 184 8.64 21.75 12.66
N ALA A 185 9.01 22.50 11.63
CA ALA A 185 8.15 23.52 11.02
C ALA A 185 6.98 22.88 10.26
N GLU A 186 7.21 21.79 9.53
CA GLU A 186 6.17 21.03 8.83
C GLU A 186 5.18 20.43 9.82
N VAL A 187 5.68 19.83 10.90
CA VAL A 187 4.84 19.28 11.99
C VAL A 187 3.99 20.37 12.64
N ALA A 188 4.58 21.53 12.99
CA ALA A 188 3.86 22.64 13.59
C ALA A 188 2.78 23.19 12.64
N SER A 189 3.07 23.31 11.34
CA SER A 189 2.12 23.73 10.32
C SER A 189 0.93 22.76 10.22
N LEU A 190 1.22 21.45 10.22
CA LEU A 190 0.18 20.42 10.20
C LEU A 190 -0.72 20.49 11.44
N ILE A 191 -0.15 20.65 12.65
CA ILE A 191 -0.92 20.80 13.89
C ILE A 191 -1.87 22.02 13.81
N GLN A 192 -1.39 23.16 13.28
CA GLN A 192 -2.22 24.33 13.05
C GLN A 192 -3.35 24.04 12.07
N GLN A 193 -3.06 23.32 10.98
CA GLN A 193 -4.05 22.96 9.98
C GLN A 193 -5.12 22.01 10.55
N ILE A 194 -4.71 21.00 11.35
CA ILE A 194 -5.63 20.10 12.04
C ILE A 194 -6.61 20.86 12.93
N ARG A 195 -6.11 21.83 13.71
CA ARG A 195 -6.95 22.68 14.58
C ARG A 195 -7.91 23.54 13.77
N LYS A 196 -7.41 24.21 12.71
CA LYS A 196 -8.20 25.08 11.83
C LYS A 196 -9.31 24.30 11.14
N ASP A 197 -9.01 23.15 10.60
CA ASP A 197 -9.95 22.33 9.83
C ASP A 197 -10.80 21.41 10.72
N LYS A 198 -10.57 21.44 12.04
CA LYS A 198 -11.25 20.59 13.03
C LYS A 198 -11.21 19.12 12.67
N VAL A 199 -10.04 18.65 12.23
CA VAL A 199 -9.81 17.25 11.91
C VAL A 199 -10.04 16.40 13.16
N LYS A 200 -10.86 15.36 13.03
CA LYS A 200 -11.31 14.58 14.20
C LYS A 200 -10.39 13.41 14.54
N ALA A 201 -9.73 12.83 13.56
CA ALA A 201 -8.99 11.61 13.73
C ALA A 201 -7.59 11.64 13.09
N VAL A 202 -6.64 11.10 13.82
CA VAL A 202 -5.27 10.79 13.40
C VAL A 202 -5.11 9.27 13.42
N PHE A 203 -4.50 8.69 12.40
CA PHE A 203 -4.29 7.26 12.29
C PHE A 203 -2.80 6.94 12.28
N MET A 204 -2.40 6.01 13.14
CA MET A 204 -1.07 5.42 13.12
C MET A 204 -0.89 4.54 11.88
N GLU A 205 0.35 4.24 11.52
CA GLU A 205 0.68 3.27 10.49
C GLU A 205 1.55 2.15 11.04
N ASN A 206 1.36 0.93 10.53
CA ASN A 206 2.07 -0.25 11.03
C ASN A 206 3.58 -0.25 10.74
N ILE A 207 4.03 0.51 9.73
CA ILE A 207 5.44 0.59 9.34
C ILE A 207 6.22 1.72 10.04
N LYS A 208 5.55 2.54 10.85
CA LYS A 208 6.14 3.75 11.44
C LYS A 208 6.06 3.77 12.96
N ASP A 209 7.05 4.43 13.55
CA ASP A 209 7.02 4.78 14.97
C ASP A 209 5.84 5.73 15.25
N SER A 210 5.01 5.37 16.19
CA SER A 210 3.79 6.11 16.52
C SER A 210 4.01 7.40 17.31
N ARG A 211 5.22 7.66 17.81
CA ARG A 211 5.48 8.79 18.73
C ARG A 211 5.17 10.16 18.12
N LEU A 212 5.55 10.36 16.85
CA LEU A 212 5.26 11.62 16.18
C LEU A 212 3.76 11.85 16.02
N LEU A 213 3.01 10.83 15.60
CA LEU A 213 1.55 10.91 15.44
C LEU A 213 0.85 11.09 16.80
N GLN A 214 1.36 10.46 17.85
CA GLN A 214 0.86 10.67 19.20
C GLN A 214 1.05 12.13 19.64
N GLN A 215 2.24 12.70 19.40
CA GLN A 215 2.49 14.12 19.68
C GLN A 215 1.54 15.03 18.89
N ILE A 216 1.35 14.77 17.60
CA ILE A 216 0.42 15.54 16.75
C ILE A 216 -1.01 15.45 17.30
N ALA A 217 -1.45 14.26 17.71
CA ALA A 217 -2.78 14.08 18.31
C ALA A 217 -2.92 14.87 19.61
N ASP A 218 -1.96 14.74 20.52
CA ASP A 218 -1.98 15.40 21.84
C ASP A 218 -1.98 16.94 21.69
N GLU A 219 -1.13 17.47 20.80
CA GLU A 219 -1.03 18.92 20.59
C GLU A 219 -2.20 19.49 19.79
N SER A 220 -2.75 18.74 18.83
CA SER A 220 -3.87 19.21 18.00
C SER A 220 -5.24 19.05 18.66
N GLY A 221 -5.37 18.12 19.60
CA GLY A 221 -6.64 17.70 20.20
C GLY A 221 -7.45 16.72 19.35
N ALA A 222 -6.89 16.22 18.24
CA ALA A 222 -7.50 15.18 17.43
C ALA A 222 -7.41 13.83 18.14
N LYS A 223 -8.42 12.96 17.92
CA LYS A 223 -8.43 11.62 18.52
C LYS A 223 -7.62 10.64 17.66
N ILE A 224 -6.98 9.65 18.29
CA ILE A 224 -6.40 8.52 17.57
C ILE A 224 -7.53 7.60 17.12
N GLY A 225 -7.67 7.44 15.81
CA GLY A 225 -8.73 6.66 15.17
C GLY A 225 -8.40 5.17 15.05
N GLY A 226 -7.14 4.81 15.25
CA GLY A 226 -6.62 3.44 15.13
C GLY A 226 -5.32 3.36 14.32
N THR A 227 -4.96 2.15 13.91
CA THR A 227 -3.80 1.90 13.05
C THR A 227 -4.30 1.51 11.65
N LEU A 228 -3.70 2.07 10.61
CA LEU A 228 -3.88 1.67 9.23
C LEU A 228 -2.64 0.93 8.74
N TYR A 229 -2.86 0.01 7.81
CA TYR A 229 -1.78 -0.69 7.12
C TYR A 229 -1.57 0.00 5.77
N SER A 230 -0.42 0.64 5.61
CA SER A 230 -0.06 1.36 4.38
C SER A 230 0.71 0.47 3.40
N ASP A 231 1.97 0.16 3.67
CA ASP A 231 2.90 -0.41 2.71
C ASP A 231 3.26 -1.87 2.98
N ALA A 232 2.89 -2.38 4.13
CA ALA A 232 3.18 -3.75 4.53
C ALA A 232 1.96 -4.47 5.08
N LEU A 233 1.92 -5.79 4.87
CA LEU A 233 0.97 -6.67 5.52
C LEU A 233 1.38 -6.88 6.98
N ALA A 234 0.42 -7.20 7.85
CA ALA A 234 0.70 -7.69 9.19
C ALA A 234 1.35 -9.08 9.15
N ALA A 235 2.13 -9.42 10.19
CA ALA A 235 2.69 -10.76 10.34
C ALA A 235 1.58 -11.82 10.47
N GLU A 236 0.50 -11.47 11.15
CA GLU A 236 -0.64 -12.37 11.40
C GLU A 236 -1.96 -11.59 11.52
N GLY A 237 -3.07 -12.29 11.66
CA GLY A 237 -4.38 -11.68 11.84
C GLY A 237 -5.03 -11.19 10.53
N PRO A 238 -6.09 -10.34 10.63
CA PRO A 238 -6.88 -9.93 9.47
C PRO A 238 -6.06 -9.26 8.36
N ALA A 239 -5.14 -8.38 8.71
CA ALA A 239 -4.34 -7.62 7.74
C ALA A 239 -3.10 -8.39 7.20
N SER A 240 -3.00 -9.70 7.44
CA SER A 240 -1.92 -10.55 6.90
C SER A 240 -2.09 -10.92 5.42
N THR A 241 -3.16 -10.45 4.77
CA THR A 241 -3.43 -10.62 3.34
C THR A 241 -3.87 -9.32 2.72
N PHE A 242 -3.71 -9.15 1.41
CA PHE A 242 -4.08 -7.90 0.73
C PHE A 242 -5.56 -7.54 0.93
N LEU A 243 -6.47 -8.49 0.70
CA LEU A 243 -7.91 -8.21 0.89
C LEU A 243 -8.25 -7.96 2.36
N GLY A 244 -7.61 -8.71 3.26
CA GLY A 244 -7.79 -8.53 4.70
C GLY A 244 -7.25 -7.19 5.18
N LEU A 245 -6.11 -6.72 4.66
CA LEU A 245 -5.57 -5.39 4.90
C LEU A 245 -6.57 -4.31 4.47
N PHE A 246 -7.09 -4.40 3.25
CA PHE A 246 -8.03 -3.41 2.74
C PHE A 246 -9.34 -3.40 3.56
N GLU A 247 -9.88 -4.57 3.87
CA GLU A 247 -11.08 -4.71 4.71
C GLU A 247 -10.86 -4.16 6.12
N TYR A 248 -9.71 -4.43 6.72
CA TYR A 248 -9.32 -3.89 8.02
C TYR A 248 -9.26 -2.36 8.00
N ASN A 249 -8.54 -1.78 7.03
CA ASN A 249 -8.42 -0.33 6.89
C ASN A 249 -9.80 0.32 6.67
N MET A 250 -10.62 -0.24 5.79
CA MET A 250 -11.99 0.23 5.54
C MET A 250 -12.83 0.23 6.83
N ASN A 251 -12.78 -0.83 7.61
CA ASN A 251 -13.53 -0.94 8.86
C ASN A 251 -13.02 0.02 9.93
N THR A 252 -11.70 0.20 10.04
CA THR A 252 -11.06 1.14 10.98
C THR A 252 -11.45 2.59 10.65
N LEU A 253 -11.36 2.97 9.37
CA LEU A 253 -11.80 4.29 8.91
C LEU A 253 -13.29 4.51 9.17
N HIS A 254 -14.13 3.55 8.81
CA HIS A 254 -15.56 3.65 9.03
C HIS A 254 -15.91 3.80 10.52
N ALA A 255 -15.31 2.99 11.40
CA ALA A 255 -15.57 3.06 12.84
C ALA A 255 -15.21 4.42 13.46
N ALA A 256 -14.10 5.04 13.01
CA ALA A 256 -13.66 6.33 13.52
C ALA A 256 -14.42 7.53 12.92
N LEU A 257 -14.87 7.45 11.67
CA LEU A 257 -15.39 8.58 10.91
C LEU A 257 -16.92 8.62 10.78
N SER A 258 -17.61 7.55 11.13
CA SER A 258 -19.09 7.47 11.08
C SER A 258 -19.81 8.06 12.29
N GLN A 259 -19.05 8.53 13.32
CA GLN A 259 -19.58 9.08 14.57
C GLN A 259 -19.82 10.59 14.52
#